data_677e705bd35adaa5937c599d937adf9a
#
_entry.id   677e705bd35adaa5937c599d937adf9a
#
_cell.length_a   1.000
_cell.length_b   1.000
_cell.length_c   1.000
_cell.angle_alpha   90.00
_cell.angle_beta   90.00
_cell.angle_gamma   90.00
#
_symmetry.space_group_name_H-M   'P 1'
#
loop_
_entity.id
_entity.type
_entity.pdbx_description
1 polymer ?
#
loop_
_entity_poly.entity_id
_entity_poly.type
_entity_poly.pdbx_seq_one_letter_code
_entity_poly.pdbx_strand_id
1 'polypeptide(L)'
;MKFSAVQFDDAAKKRIRQAAELEKRLRLEAFLDVATEIGPFKMRPLEIRHVLEMEYGENRLNKGVDVEIDDLVHLLWIVKPTSEKRTEKSFAKFVSSNMNPVYELEIKGFFFAQFSDLPSSKAEGASRSGGEFESAIWLGSLLDRLCSEYGWTIKEVMQTPISVAFQLLQCILKRDDPKYAFRNSITQAAKAKEMKERNYRG
;
A
#
# COMPACT_ATOMS: atom_id res chain seq x y z
N MET A 1 34.13 -13.70 2.58
CA MET A 1 33.36 -13.65 3.83
C MET A 1 32.19 -14.61 3.73
N LYS A 2 32.12 -15.64 4.59
CA LYS A 2 30.96 -16.54 4.65
C LYS A 2 29.89 -15.83 5.48
N PHE A 3 28.80 -15.40 4.86
CA PHE A 3 27.64 -14.94 5.61
C PHE A 3 27.05 -16.13 6.36
N SER A 4 27.13 -16.11 7.68
CA SER A 4 26.43 -17.11 8.50
C SER A 4 24.91 -16.90 8.30
N ALA A 5 24.22 -17.95 7.90
CA ALA A 5 22.76 -17.90 7.78
C ALA A 5 22.17 -17.49 9.14
N VAL A 6 21.38 -16.42 9.13
CA VAL A 6 20.68 -15.97 10.34
C VAL A 6 19.68 -17.04 10.74
N GLN A 7 19.92 -17.72 11.85
CA GLN A 7 18.96 -18.65 12.43
C GLN A 7 17.93 -17.87 13.24
N PHE A 8 16.67 -17.92 12.79
CA PHE A 8 15.52 -17.39 13.53
C PHE A 8 15.01 -18.46 14.49
N ASP A 9 14.57 -18.06 15.67
CA ASP A 9 13.82 -18.92 16.57
C ASP A 9 12.44 -19.30 15.99
N ASP A 10 11.75 -20.26 16.57
CA ASP A 10 10.49 -20.74 16.01
C ASP A 10 9.35 -19.71 16.13
N ALA A 11 9.38 -18.82 17.13
CA ALA A 11 8.44 -17.71 17.25
C ALA A 11 8.66 -16.69 16.13
N ALA A 12 9.90 -16.35 15.83
CA ALA A 12 10.24 -15.46 14.72
C ALA A 12 9.82 -16.05 13.36
N LYS A 13 10.11 -17.34 13.14
CA LYS A 13 9.65 -18.04 11.93
C LYS A 13 8.14 -18.02 11.77
N LYS A 14 7.39 -18.21 12.89
CA LYS A 14 5.94 -18.16 12.90
C LYS A 14 5.44 -16.76 12.51
N ARG A 15 6.00 -15.68 13.09
CA ARG A 15 5.63 -14.29 12.75
C ARG A 15 5.91 -13.97 11.27
N ILE A 16 7.07 -14.38 10.74
CA ILE A 16 7.42 -14.18 9.33
C ILE A 16 6.44 -14.91 8.41
N ARG A 17 6.04 -16.15 8.75
CA ARG A 17 5.03 -16.90 7.98
C ARG A 17 3.67 -16.19 8.02
N GLN A 18 3.22 -15.74 9.19
CA GLN A 18 1.97 -14.99 9.32
C GLN A 18 2.00 -13.69 8.50
N ALA A 19 3.12 -12.97 8.49
CA ALA A 19 3.29 -11.77 7.65
C ALA A 19 3.22 -12.11 6.16
N ALA A 20 3.83 -13.20 5.73
CA ALA A 20 3.78 -13.65 4.33
C ALA A 20 2.36 -14.07 3.89
N GLU A 21 1.63 -14.76 4.75
CA GLU A 21 0.23 -15.12 4.47
C GLU A 21 -0.68 -13.89 4.41
N LEU A 22 -0.45 -12.91 5.30
CA LEU A 22 -1.18 -11.63 5.27
C LEU A 22 -0.90 -10.88 3.96
N GLU A 23 0.36 -10.74 3.56
CA GLU A 23 0.72 -10.11 2.27
C GLU A 23 0.04 -10.79 1.09
N LYS A 24 0.11 -12.14 1.04
CA LYS A 24 -0.53 -12.93 -0.01
C LYS A 24 -2.03 -12.70 -0.07
N ARG A 25 -2.70 -12.68 1.11
CA ARG A 25 -4.14 -12.44 1.19
C ARG A 25 -4.51 -11.05 0.69
N LEU A 26 -3.86 -10.00 1.19
CA LEU A 26 -4.13 -8.61 0.79
C LEU A 26 -3.95 -8.40 -0.71
N ARG A 27 -2.91 -8.99 -1.31
CA ARG A 27 -2.69 -8.92 -2.75
C ARG A 27 -3.79 -9.61 -3.53
N LEU A 28 -4.20 -10.81 -3.10
CA LEU A 28 -5.27 -11.56 -3.76
C LEU A 28 -6.61 -10.84 -3.65
N GLU A 29 -6.94 -10.34 -2.47
CA GLU A 29 -8.17 -9.56 -2.24
C GLU A 29 -8.23 -8.32 -3.15
N ALA A 30 -7.10 -7.63 -3.36
CA ALA A 30 -7.03 -6.49 -4.27
C ALA A 30 -7.31 -6.87 -5.73
N PHE A 31 -6.77 -8.00 -6.22
CA PHE A 31 -7.07 -8.50 -7.57
C PHE A 31 -8.51 -8.94 -7.75
N LEU A 32 -9.14 -9.44 -6.69
CA LEU A 32 -10.52 -9.90 -6.70
C LEU A 32 -11.53 -8.80 -6.38
N ASP A 33 -11.07 -7.57 -6.16
CA ASP A 33 -11.89 -6.43 -5.70
C ASP A 33 -12.73 -6.78 -4.45
N VAL A 34 -12.17 -7.57 -3.55
CA VAL A 34 -12.84 -8.00 -2.32
C VAL A 34 -12.75 -6.88 -1.28
N ALA A 35 -13.90 -6.53 -0.71
CA ALA A 35 -13.96 -5.54 0.34
C ALA A 35 -13.31 -6.04 1.65
N THR A 36 -12.48 -5.22 2.26
CA THR A 36 -11.94 -5.43 3.60
C THR A 36 -12.94 -4.92 4.63
N GLU A 37 -13.19 -5.69 5.68
CA GLU A 37 -14.06 -5.29 6.80
C GLU A 37 -13.23 -5.01 8.05
N ILE A 38 -13.42 -3.81 8.63
CA ILE A 38 -12.82 -3.39 9.91
C ILE A 38 -13.96 -2.92 10.81
N GLY A 39 -14.36 -3.75 11.76
CA GLY A 39 -15.54 -3.49 12.57
C GLY A 39 -16.78 -3.24 11.70
N PRO A 40 -17.47 -2.07 11.85
CA PRO A 40 -18.64 -1.75 11.04
C PRO A 40 -18.30 -1.17 9.67
N PHE A 41 -17.03 -0.98 9.35
CA PHE A 41 -16.57 -0.34 8.13
C PHE A 41 -16.21 -1.36 7.06
N LYS A 42 -16.77 -1.17 5.85
CA LYS A 42 -16.43 -1.94 4.67
C LYS A 42 -15.69 -1.04 3.69
N MET A 43 -14.54 -1.49 3.23
CA MET A 43 -13.64 -0.74 2.36
C MET A 43 -13.30 -1.56 1.14
N ARG A 44 -13.49 -0.98 -0.05
CA ARG A 44 -12.95 -1.53 -1.29
C ARG A 44 -11.44 -1.25 -1.37
N PRO A 45 -10.69 -2.00 -2.17
CA PRO A 45 -9.31 -1.66 -2.44
C PRO A 45 -9.16 -0.21 -2.89
N LEU A 46 -8.08 0.45 -2.46
CA LEU A 46 -7.78 1.82 -2.83
C LEU A 46 -7.33 1.88 -4.29
N GLU A 47 -8.09 2.55 -5.15
CA GLU A 47 -7.75 2.75 -6.56
C GLU A 47 -6.81 3.96 -6.72
N ILE A 48 -6.08 4.03 -7.83
CA ILE A 48 -5.18 5.15 -8.15
C ILE A 48 -5.90 6.50 -8.10
N ARG A 49 -7.13 6.58 -8.66
CA ARG A 49 -7.93 7.82 -8.62
C ARG A 49 -8.23 8.30 -7.21
N HIS A 50 -8.42 7.38 -6.26
CA HIS A 50 -8.69 7.74 -4.88
C HIS A 50 -7.49 8.42 -4.21
N VAL A 51 -6.27 8.01 -4.58
CA VAL A 51 -5.04 8.67 -4.09
C VAL A 51 -4.97 10.11 -4.58
N LEU A 52 -5.31 10.37 -5.85
CA LEU A 52 -5.39 11.73 -6.38
C LEU A 52 -6.48 12.56 -5.69
N GLU A 53 -7.64 11.96 -5.43
CA GLU A 53 -8.73 12.63 -4.72
C GLU A 53 -8.30 13.02 -3.29
N MET A 54 -7.56 12.13 -2.62
CA MET A 54 -6.99 12.40 -1.31
C MET A 54 -5.89 13.48 -1.36
N GLU A 55 -5.04 13.50 -2.40
CA GLU A 55 -4.05 14.56 -2.60
C GLU A 55 -4.70 15.91 -2.84
N TYR A 56 -5.70 15.96 -3.72
CA TYR A 56 -6.47 17.18 -4.02
C TYR A 56 -7.21 17.70 -2.77
N GLY A 57 -7.76 16.79 -1.98
CA GLY A 57 -8.42 17.11 -0.69
C GLY A 57 -7.46 17.33 0.47
N GLU A 58 -6.13 17.40 0.23
CA GLU A 58 -5.09 17.61 1.24
C GLU A 58 -5.15 16.62 2.42
N ASN A 59 -5.64 15.41 2.21
CA ASN A 59 -5.77 14.38 3.23
C ASN A 59 -4.40 14.04 3.84
N ARG A 60 -4.29 14.15 5.14
CA ARG A 60 -3.02 14.01 5.88
C ARG A 60 -2.49 12.58 5.93
N LEU A 61 -3.33 11.56 5.63
CA LEU A 61 -2.86 10.18 5.45
C LEU A 61 -1.77 10.08 4.37
N ASN A 62 -1.89 10.84 3.27
CA ASN A 62 -0.86 10.85 2.22
C ASN A 62 0.48 11.41 2.71
N LYS A 63 0.46 12.26 3.73
CA LYS A 63 1.66 12.86 4.33
C LYS A 63 2.19 12.06 5.52
N GLY A 64 1.39 11.13 6.05
CA GLY A 64 1.74 10.27 7.19
C GLY A 64 1.92 11.03 8.51
N VAL A 65 1.33 12.23 8.64
CA VAL A 65 1.46 13.11 9.81
C VAL A 65 0.10 13.54 10.31
N ASP A 66 -0.05 13.67 11.63
CA ASP A 66 -1.18 14.29 12.35
C ASP A 66 -2.58 13.99 11.76
N VAL A 67 -2.82 12.70 11.47
CA VAL A 67 -4.07 12.22 10.88
C VAL A 67 -5.23 12.43 11.84
N GLU A 68 -6.22 13.21 11.43
CA GLU A 68 -7.44 13.46 12.17
C GLU A 68 -8.59 12.56 11.73
N ILE A 69 -9.69 12.63 12.50
CA ILE A 69 -10.88 11.83 12.21
C ILE A 69 -11.48 12.16 10.82
N ASP A 70 -11.41 13.40 10.39
CA ASP A 70 -11.94 13.86 9.10
C ASP A 70 -11.16 13.26 7.93
N ASP A 71 -9.85 13.02 8.09
CA ASP A 71 -9.04 12.33 7.09
C ASP A 71 -9.50 10.87 6.91
N LEU A 72 -9.85 10.21 8.02
CA LEU A 72 -10.37 8.84 8.00
C LEU A 72 -11.80 8.78 7.44
N VAL A 73 -12.64 9.76 7.78
CA VAL A 73 -13.99 9.90 7.21
C VAL A 73 -13.89 10.04 5.69
N HIS A 74 -12.99 10.91 5.20
CA HIS A 74 -12.74 11.11 3.78
C HIS A 74 -12.25 9.82 3.11
N LEU A 75 -11.24 9.14 3.67
CA LEU A 75 -10.77 7.85 3.14
C LEU A 75 -11.93 6.84 3.06
N LEU A 76 -12.66 6.63 4.15
CA LEU A 76 -13.75 5.68 4.20
C LEU A 76 -14.87 6.02 3.22
N TRP A 77 -15.12 7.33 2.97
CA TRP A 77 -16.10 7.77 2.00
C TRP A 77 -15.74 7.39 0.58
N ILE A 78 -14.48 7.57 0.17
CA ILE A 78 -14.04 7.27 -1.20
C ILE A 78 -13.91 5.78 -1.47
N VAL A 79 -13.54 4.97 -0.45
CA VAL A 79 -13.38 3.51 -0.59
C VAL A 79 -14.62 2.71 -0.19
N LYS A 80 -15.74 3.37 0.14
CA LYS A 80 -16.97 2.67 0.51
C LYS A 80 -17.49 1.77 -0.61
N PRO A 81 -18.19 0.67 -0.29
CA PRO A 81 -18.87 -0.14 -1.29
C PRO A 81 -19.91 0.66 -2.07
N THR A 82 -20.13 0.30 -3.33
CA THR A 82 -21.17 0.91 -4.17
C THR A 82 -22.58 0.68 -3.62
N SER A 83 -22.76 -0.33 -2.78
CA SER A 83 -24.01 -0.63 -2.07
C SER A 83 -24.31 0.33 -0.91
N GLU A 84 -23.35 1.14 -0.48
CA GLU A 84 -23.53 2.13 0.59
C GLU A 84 -24.49 3.25 0.13
N LYS A 85 -25.61 3.41 0.83
CA LYS A 85 -26.70 4.33 0.45
C LYS A 85 -26.73 5.63 1.26
N ARG A 86 -25.88 5.74 2.30
CA ARG A 86 -25.86 6.95 3.13
C ARG A 86 -25.43 8.16 2.31
N THR A 87 -26.01 9.32 2.62
CA THR A 87 -25.46 10.59 2.14
C THR A 87 -24.13 10.86 2.83
N GLU A 88 -23.29 11.68 2.24
CA GLU A 88 -21.98 12.05 2.81
C GLU A 88 -22.08 12.48 4.26
N LYS A 89 -23.01 13.41 4.56
CA LYS A 89 -23.26 13.89 5.94
C LYS A 89 -23.67 12.76 6.90
N SER A 90 -24.56 11.87 6.48
CA SER A 90 -24.99 10.75 7.33
C SER A 90 -23.91 9.68 7.47
N PHE A 91 -23.07 9.51 6.46
CA PHE A 91 -21.93 8.63 6.50
C PHE A 91 -20.84 9.18 7.46
N ALA A 92 -20.51 10.45 7.37
CA ALA A 92 -19.57 11.10 8.30
C ALA A 92 -20.03 10.93 9.77
N LYS A 93 -21.32 11.18 10.05
CA LYS A 93 -21.89 10.93 11.38
C LYS A 93 -21.77 9.46 11.80
N PHE A 94 -22.05 8.52 10.89
CA PHE A 94 -21.90 7.08 11.16
C PHE A 94 -20.46 6.73 11.51
N VAL A 95 -19.48 7.21 10.73
CA VAL A 95 -18.06 6.98 10.99
C VAL A 95 -17.66 7.53 12.34
N SER A 96 -17.94 8.81 12.62
CA SER A 96 -17.58 9.46 13.89
C SER A 96 -18.23 8.78 15.11
N SER A 97 -19.45 8.26 14.97
CA SER A 97 -20.15 7.60 16.07
C SER A 97 -19.66 6.17 16.35
N ASN A 98 -19.00 5.51 15.39
CA ASN A 98 -18.53 4.14 15.52
C ASN A 98 -16.99 4.03 15.55
N MET A 99 -16.26 5.13 15.35
CA MET A 99 -14.81 5.13 15.40
C MET A 99 -14.33 4.93 16.85
N ASN A 100 -13.28 4.14 16.97
CA ASN A 100 -12.54 3.95 18.21
C ASN A 100 -11.04 3.82 17.91
N PRO A 101 -10.14 3.94 18.88
CA PRO A 101 -8.69 3.89 18.64
C PRO A 101 -8.19 2.61 17.95
N VAL A 102 -8.86 1.48 18.14
CA VAL A 102 -8.48 0.21 17.49
C VAL A 102 -8.80 0.27 16.01
N TYR A 103 -10.03 0.66 15.66
CA TYR A 103 -10.42 0.80 14.25
C TYR A 103 -9.63 1.88 13.53
N GLU A 104 -9.34 2.99 14.21
CA GLU A 104 -8.47 4.04 13.67
C GLU A 104 -7.10 3.48 13.25
N LEU A 105 -6.47 2.71 14.13
CA LEU A 105 -5.18 2.07 13.85
C LEU A 105 -5.27 1.06 12.70
N GLU A 106 -6.30 0.24 12.68
CA GLU A 106 -6.52 -0.76 11.65
C GLU A 106 -6.82 -0.12 10.27
N ILE A 107 -7.59 0.97 10.22
CA ILE A 107 -7.88 1.72 8.99
C ILE A 107 -6.62 2.40 8.46
N LYS A 108 -5.80 3.01 9.33
CA LYS A 108 -4.48 3.52 8.96
C LYS A 108 -3.60 2.39 8.42
N GLY A 109 -3.61 1.24 9.09
CA GLY A 109 -2.91 0.03 8.63
C GLY A 109 -3.37 -0.44 7.25
N PHE A 110 -4.68 -0.46 7.00
CA PHE A 110 -5.26 -0.76 5.68
C PHE A 110 -4.72 0.19 4.61
N PHE A 111 -4.75 1.50 4.86
CA PHE A 111 -4.25 2.50 3.92
C PHE A 111 -2.77 2.26 3.58
N PHE A 112 -1.90 2.18 4.58
CA PHE A 112 -0.47 1.99 4.35
C PHE A 112 -0.12 0.65 3.72
N ALA A 113 -0.90 -0.40 3.98
CA ALA A 113 -0.72 -1.70 3.36
C ALA A 113 -0.91 -1.66 1.83
N GLN A 114 -1.74 -0.74 1.30
CA GLN A 114 -1.92 -0.57 -0.15
C GLN A 114 -0.63 -0.12 -0.86
N PHE A 115 0.26 0.57 -0.14
CA PHE A 115 1.53 1.08 -0.66
C PHE A 115 2.71 0.16 -0.37
N SER A 116 2.46 -1.00 0.22
CA SER A 116 3.52 -1.92 0.66
C SER A 116 4.38 -2.45 -0.49
N ASP A 117 3.84 -2.52 -1.69
CA ASP A 117 4.52 -3.00 -2.89
C ASP A 117 5.13 -1.86 -3.75
N LEU A 118 5.12 -0.62 -3.25
CA LEU A 118 5.74 0.51 -3.94
C LEU A 118 7.22 0.23 -4.20
N PRO A 119 7.68 0.22 -5.47
CA PRO A 119 9.08 0.04 -5.80
C PRO A 119 9.93 1.12 -5.13
N SER A 120 11.08 0.75 -4.56
CA SER A 120 11.97 1.81 -4.05
C SER A 120 12.70 2.48 -5.19
N SER A 121 12.88 3.78 -5.06
CA SER A 121 13.75 4.58 -5.91
C SER A 121 15.25 4.22 -5.81
N LYS A 122 15.63 3.39 -4.86
CA LYS A 122 16.98 2.85 -4.75
C LYS A 122 17.12 1.59 -5.60
N ALA A 123 17.17 1.75 -6.92
CA ALA A 123 17.95 0.85 -7.74
C ALA A 123 19.42 1.06 -7.30
N GLU A 124 19.95 0.18 -6.45
CA GLU A 124 21.39 0.13 -6.20
C GLU A 124 22.07 -0.12 -7.55
N GLY A 125 22.69 0.89 -8.12
CA GLY A 125 23.41 0.82 -9.38
C GLY A 125 22.82 1.53 -10.57
N ALA A 126 21.67 2.20 -10.48
CA ALA A 126 21.25 3.10 -11.55
C ALA A 126 22.20 4.30 -11.56
N SER A 127 23.09 4.31 -12.56
CA SER A 127 23.92 5.45 -12.89
C SER A 127 23.02 6.69 -12.98
N ARG A 128 23.32 7.69 -12.17
CA ARG A 128 22.70 9.01 -12.25
C ARG A 128 23.14 9.71 -13.53
N SER A 129 22.59 9.27 -14.65
CA SER A 129 22.70 10.02 -15.90
C SER A 129 21.32 10.57 -16.22
N GLY A 130 21.14 11.81 -15.94
CA GLY A 130 20.00 12.52 -16.48
C GLY A 130 19.13 13.16 -15.41
N GLY A 131 19.03 14.41 -15.57
CA GLY A 131 18.15 15.41 -15.09
C GLY A 131 17.15 15.03 -13.99
N GLU A 132 17.18 15.79 -12.95
CA GLU A 132 16.07 15.91 -12.02
C GLU A 132 14.79 16.06 -12.84
N PHE A 133 13.99 14.98 -12.90
CA PHE A 133 12.57 15.12 -13.18
C PHE A 133 11.97 15.82 -11.96
N GLU A 134 12.26 17.11 -11.82
CA GLU A 134 11.47 17.96 -10.95
C GLU A 134 10.04 17.84 -11.42
N SER A 135 9.19 17.35 -10.55
CA SER A 135 7.73 17.51 -10.57
C SER A 135 6.88 16.74 -11.58
N ALA A 136 7.31 15.68 -12.20
CA ALA A 136 6.27 14.75 -12.63
C ALA A 136 5.66 14.17 -11.36
N ILE A 137 4.41 14.47 -11.09
CA ILE A 137 3.61 13.76 -10.12
C ILE A 137 3.97 12.28 -10.29
N TRP A 138 4.52 11.62 -9.25
CA TRP A 138 4.97 10.21 -9.30
C TRP A 138 3.93 9.30 -9.99
N LEU A 139 2.67 9.69 -9.89
CA LEU A 139 1.52 9.09 -10.52
C LEU A 139 1.57 9.23 -12.05
N GLY A 140 2.07 10.32 -12.60
CA GLY A 140 2.24 10.51 -14.05
C GLY A 140 3.17 9.46 -14.65
N SER A 141 4.28 9.18 -14.00
CA SER A 141 5.21 8.12 -14.42
C SER A 141 4.58 6.73 -14.31
N LEU A 142 3.78 6.47 -13.28
CA LEU A 142 3.05 5.21 -13.13
C LEU A 142 2.01 5.03 -14.24
N LEU A 143 1.21 6.08 -14.52
CA LEU A 143 0.21 6.08 -15.59
C LEU A 143 0.86 5.83 -16.95
N ASP A 144 1.89 6.63 -17.29
CA ASP A 144 2.61 6.50 -18.56
C ASP A 144 3.16 5.07 -18.73
N ARG A 145 3.80 4.54 -17.69
CA ARG A 145 4.39 3.20 -17.74
C ARG A 145 3.34 2.11 -17.92
N LEU A 146 2.24 2.14 -17.18
CA LEU A 146 1.19 1.13 -17.28
C LEU A 146 0.41 1.22 -18.60
N CYS A 147 0.09 2.44 -19.05
CA CYS A 147 -0.54 2.64 -20.36
C CYS A 147 0.35 2.13 -21.50
N SER A 148 1.64 2.45 -21.47
CA SER A 148 2.61 2.06 -22.47
C SER A 148 2.84 0.56 -22.55
N GLU A 149 2.97 -0.11 -21.39
CA GLU A 149 3.30 -1.53 -21.31
C GLU A 149 2.11 -2.46 -21.58
N TYR A 150 0.92 -2.06 -21.14
CA TYR A 150 -0.28 -2.92 -21.23
C TYR A 150 -1.31 -2.44 -22.25
N GLY A 151 -1.08 -1.30 -22.90
CA GLY A 151 -2.03 -0.70 -23.84
C GLY A 151 -3.31 -0.23 -23.16
N TRP A 152 -3.29 0.02 -21.86
CA TRP A 152 -4.43 0.49 -21.11
C TRP A 152 -4.68 1.98 -21.34
N THR A 153 -5.95 2.36 -21.27
CA THR A 153 -6.32 3.76 -21.21
C THR A 153 -6.02 4.34 -19.83
N ILE A 154 -5.83 5.66 -19.75
CA ILE A 154 -5.67 6.37 -18.47
C ILE A 154 -6.83 6.03 -17.52
N LYS A 155 -8.06 5.91 -18.03
CA LYS A 155 -9.24 5.57 -17.23
C LYS A 155 -9.12 4.19 -16.58
N GLU A 156 -8.66 3.19 -17.31
CA GLU A 156 -8.47 1.83 -16.77
C GLU A 156 -7.38 1.81 -15.72
N VAL A 157 -6.26 2.49 -15.97
CA VAL A 157 -5.20 2.61 -14.96
C VAL A 157 -5.70 3.32 -13.71
N MET A 158 -6.47 4.40 -13.85
CA MET A 158 -7.02 5.17 -12.73
C MET A 158 -7.99 4.37 -11.86
N GLN A 159 -8.66 3.37 -12.42
CA GLN A 159 -9.58 2.46 -11.72
C GLN A 159 -8.88 1.20 -11.20
N THR A 160 -7.59 1.06 -11.44
CA THR A 160 -6.82 -0.08 -10.93
C THR A 160 -6.51 0.11 -9.44
N PRO A 161 -6.69 -0.94 -8.59
CA PRO A 161 -6.22 -0.90 -7.23
C PRO A 161 -4.72 -0.58 -7.16
N ILE A 162 -4.34 0.35 -6.26
CA ILE A 162 -2.96 0.84 -6.19
C ILE A 162 -1.94 -0.28 -5.92
N SER A 163 -2.30 -1.24 -5.07
CA SER A 163 -1.45 -2.41 -4.79
C SER A 163 -1.25 -3.30 -6.01
N VAL A 164 -2.28 -3.44 -6.86
CA VAL A 164 -2.17 -4.17 -8.15
C VAL A 164 -1.27 -3.41 -9.11
N ALA A 165 -1.46 -2.09 -9.24
CA ALA A 165 -0.64 -1.24 -10.09
C ALA A 165 0.86 -1.34 -9.71
N PHE A 166 1.19 -1.33 -8.42
CA PHE A 166 2.57 -1.51 -7.96
C PHE A 166 3.13 -2.90 -8.23
N GLN A 167 2.32 -3.95 -8.09
CA GLN A 167 2.75 -5.30 -8.45
C GLN A 167 3.05 -5.41 -9.95
N LEU A 168 2.19 -4.83 -10.79
CA LEU A 168 2.42 -4.77 -12.23
C LEU A 168 3.68 -3.98 -12.58
N LEU A 169 3.91 -2.83 -11.92
CA LEU A 169 5.14 -2.06 -12.07
C LEU A 169 6.38 -2.88 -11.66
N GLN A 170 6.32 -3.63 -10.57
CA GLN A 170 7.42 -4.53 -10.18
C GLN A 170 7.67 -5.63 -11.23
N CYS A 171 6.61 -6.15 -11.87
CA CYS A 171 6.76 -7.11 -12.97
C CYS A 171 7.45 -6.48 -14.18
N ILE A 172 7.13 -5.23 -14.52
CA ILE A 172 7.81 -4.47 -15.57
C ILE A 172 9.30 -4.30 -15.23
N LEU A 173 9.59 -3.80 -14.02
CA LEU A 173 10.96 -3.60 -13.56
C LEU A 173 11.76 -4.91 -13.57
N LYS A 174 11.14 -6.04 -13.25
CA LYS A 174 11.77 -7.37 -13.32
C LYS A 174 12.07 -7.82 -14.74
N ARG A 175 11.25 -7.44 -15.72
CA ARG A 175 11.51 -7.71 -17.15
C ARG A 175 12.65 -6.85 -17.67
N ASP A 176 12.69 -5.56 -17.26
CA ASP A 176 13.72 -4.62 -17.68
C ASP A 176 15.08 -4.93 -17.04
N ASP A 177 15.07 -5.33 -15.77
CA ASP A 177 16.27 -5.76 -15.04
C ASP A 177 16.05 -7.13 -14.40
N PRO A 178 16.60 -8.21 -14.97
CA PRO A 178 16.52 -9.55 -14.40
C PRO A 178 17.08 -9.68 -12.98
N LYS A 179 17.91 -8.75 -12.51
CA LYS A 179 18.44 -8.72 -11.16
C LYS A 179 17.49 -8.04 -10.16
N TYR A 180 16.47 -7.33 -10.66
CA TYR A 180 15.49 -6.68 -9.79
C TYR A 180 14.84 -7.70 -8.84
N ALA A 181 14.84 -7.40 -7.55
CA ALA A 181 14.22 -8.23 -6.52
C ALA A 181 12.84 -7.70 -6.16
N PHE A 182 11.81 -8.54 -6.26
CA PHE A 182 10.47 -8.20 -5.77
C PHE A 182 10.49 -7.84 -4.29
N ARG A 183 9.79 -6.77 -3.93
CA ARG A 183 9.64 -6.35 -2.54
C ARG A 183 8.44 -7.03 -1.89
N ASN A 184 8.69 -7.53 -0.70
CA ASN A 184 7.69 -8.03 0.24
C ASN A 184 7.82 -7.21 1.53
N SER A 185 7.21 -6.02 1.56
CA SER A 185 7.48 -5.02 2.61
C SER A 185 7.02 -5.48 4.00
N ILE A 186 5.86 -6.14 4.12
CA ILE A 186 5.38 -6.66 5.41
C ILE A 186 6.31 -7.74 5.92
N THR A 187 6.68 -8.69 5.05
CA THR A 187 7.65 -9.75 5.38
C THR A 187 9.03 -9.19 5.69
N GLN A 188 9.49 -8.16 4.98
CA GLN A 188 10.75 -7.48 5.26
C GLN A 188 10.72 -6.74 6.60
N ALA A 189 9.63 -6.04 6.91
CA ALA A 189 9.44 -5.38 8.19
C ALA A 189 9.43 -6.39 9.36
N ALA A 190 8.75 -7.52 9.18
CA ALA A 190 8.76 -8.61 10.17
C ALA A 190 10.17 -9.15 10.40
N LYS A 191 10.94 -9.41 9.32
CA LYS A 191 12.34 -9.84 9.43
C LYS A 191 13.23 -8.79 10.11
N ALA A 192 13.08 -7.51 9.77
CA ALA A 192 13.84 -6.42 10.34
C ALA A 192 13.56 -6.28 11.84
N LYS A 193 12.29 -6.42 12.26
CA LYS A 193 11.91 -6.41 13.69
C LYS A 193 12.57 -7.56 14.45
N GLU A 194 12.52 -8.77 13.92
CA GLU A 194 13.13 -9.94 14.54
C GLU A 194 14.66 -9.81 14.66
N MET A 195 15.31 -9.25 13.64
CA MET A 195 16.74 -8.97 13.69
C MET A 195 17.10 -7.95 14.78
N LYS A 196 16.29 -6.89 14.94
CA LYS A 196 16.49 -5.90 16.01
C LYS A 196 16.31 -6.54 17.39
N GLU A 197 15.23 -7.29 17.62
CA GLU A 197 14.98 -7.97 18.90
C GLU A 197 16.11 -8.94 19.27
N ARG A 198 16.71 -9.61 18.29
CA ARG A 198 17.85 -10.48 18.51
C ARG A 198 19.10 -9.73 18.95
N ASN A 199 19.39 -8.58 18.29
CA ASN A 199 20.57 -7.77 18.62
C ASN A 199 20.48 -7.11 20.01
N TYR A 200 19.26 -6.94 20.56
CA TYR A 200 19.05 -6.45 21.92
C TYR A 200 19.16 -7.53 23.00
N ARG A 201 19.13 -8.82 22.63
CA ARG A 201 19.22 -9.95 23.57
C ARG A 201 20.61 -10.58 23.64
N GLY A 202 21.54 -10.14 22.86
CA GLY A 202 22.96 -10.54 22.85
C GLY A 202 23.85 -9.44 23.36
#